data_8ee04567627d047506775908a0f3102d
#
_entry.id   8ee04567627d047506775908a0f3102d
#
_cell.length_a   1.000
_cell.length_b   1.000
_cell.length_c   1.000
_cell.angle_alpha   90.00
_cell.angle_beta   90.00
_cell.angle_gamma   90.00
#
_symmetry.space_group_name_H-M   'P 1'
#
loop_
_entity.id
_entity.type
_entity.pdbx_description
1 polymer ?
#
loop_
_entity_poly.entity_id
_entity_poly.type
_entity_poly.pdbx_seq_one_letter_code
_entity_poly.pdbx_strand_id
1 'polypeptide(L)'
;LCDVAVERQVEITGPDAYKFVQLLTPRDLSKLSVGQCKYVLIINNEGGILNDPVLLRLNDNHFWLSLADSDILLWAQGVAINSGLNVKISEPDVSPLQLQGPTSGKIMEKLFGESIKDLKYYWLREYSLKDIPLIVSRTGWSSELGYEIYLRDGSRGNELYEIIMEAGKEFGLQPGHTSSIRRIEAGMLSYHADADIYTNPFELGFD
;
A
#
# COMPACT_ATOMS: atom_id res chain seq x y z
N LEU A 1 -14.07 8.54 3.48
CA LEU A 1 -13.76 7.39 2.63
C LEU A 1 -13.33 7.90 1.25
N CYS A 2 -12.14 7.50 0.80
CA CYS A 2 -11.59 7.86 -0.50
C CYS A 2 -11.50 6.60 -1.37
N ASP A 3 -12.00 6.68 -2.59
CA ASP A 3 -11.66 5.70 -3.62
C ASP A 3 -10.27 6.05 -4.14
N VAL A 4 -9.34 5.15 -3.94
CA VAL A 4 -7.95 5.27 -4.37
C VAL A 4 -7.54 4.08 -5.26
N ALA A 5 -8.50 3.49 -5.97
CA ALA A 5 -8.25 2.37 -6.89
C ALA A 5 -7.33 2.73 -8.07
N VAL A 6 -7.01 4.01 -8.25
CA VAL A 6 -5.92 4.45 -9.12
C VAL A 6 -4.56 3.96 -8.63
N GLU A 7 -4.41 3.71 -7.33
CA GLU A 7 -3.25 3.02 -6.78
C GLU A 7 -3.27 1.56 -7.24
N ARG A 8 -2.25 1.19 -7.99
CA ARG A 8 -2.08 -0.18 -8.49
C ARG A 8 -1.12 -0.94 -7.60
N GLN A 9 -1.30 -2.24 -7.55
CA GLN A 9 -0.38 -3.12 -6.84
C GLN A 9 0.48 -3.86 -7.86
N VAL A 10 1.79 -3.89 -7.61
CA VAL A 10 2.69 -4.81 -8.29
C VAL A 10 2.86 -6.01 -7.38
N GLU A 11 2.34 -7.15 -7.82
CA GLU A 11 2.42 -8.40 -7.10
C GLU A 11 3.70 -9.15 -7.48
N ILE A 12 4.45 -9.58 -6.47
CA ILE A 12 5.69 -10.33 -6.61
C ILE A 12 5.54 -11.63 -5.80
N THR A 13 5.54 -12.76 -6.49
CA THR A 13 5.40 -14.09 -5.89
C THR A 13 6.50 -15.03 -6.35
N GLY A 14 6.75 -16.08 -5.57
CA GLY A 14 7.72 -17.14 -5.93
C GLY A 14 8.76 -17.36 -4.86
N PRO A 15 9.53 -18.47 -4.95
CA PRO A 15 10.48 -18.84 -3.90
C PRO A 15 11.59 -17.82 -3.65
N ASP A 16 11.91 -16.98 -4.65
CA ASP A 16 12.91 -15.92 -4.52
C ASP A 16 12.29 -14.53 -4.38
N ALA A 17 10.98 -14.40 -4.12
CA ALA A 17 10.29 -13.11 -4.06
C ALA A 17 10.92 -12.14 -3.05
N TYR A 18 11.32 -12.61 -1.87
CA TYR A 18 12.01 -11.78 -0.88
C TYR A 18 13.33 -11.20 -1.41
N LYS A 19 14.16 -12.05 -2.03
CA LYS A 19 15.44 -11.60 -2.60
C LYS A 19 15.23 -10.58 -3.72
N PHE A 20 14.19 -10.82 -4.53
CA PHE A 20 13.85 -9.96 -5.64
C PHE A 20 13.37 -8.59 -5.17
N VAL A 21 12.49 -8.54 -4.16
CA VAL A 21 12.03 -7.27 -3.57
C VAL A 21 13.21 -6.51 -2.96
N GLN A 22 14.12 -7.20 -2.25
CA GLN A 22 15.34 -6.57 -1.72
C GLN A 22 16.25 -6.01 -2.83
N LEU A 23 16.25 -6.60 -4.02
CA LEU A 23 17.02 -6.10 -5.17
C LEU A 23 16.46 -4.77 -5.71
N LEU A 24 15.14 -4.53 -5.60
CA LEU A 24 14.48 -3.34 -6.12
C LEU A 24 14.65 -2.10 -5.24
N THR A 25 14.97 -2.27 -3.96
CA THR A 25 15.06 -1.16 -3.00
C THR A 25 16.37 -1.16 -2.22
N PRO A 26 16.98 0.01 -1.96
CA PRO A 26 18.16 0.11 -1.11
C PRO A 26 17.83 -0.10 0.38
N ARG A 27 16.54 -0.04 0.75
CA ARG A 27 16.13 -0.18 2.14
C ARG A 27 16.29 -1.62 2.63
N ASP A 28 16.98 -1.80 3.77
CA ASP A 28 17.10 -3.12 4.40
C ASP A 28 15.73 -3.68 4.82
N LEU A 29 15.39 -4.84 4.28
CA LEU A 29 14.17 -5.57 4.56
C LEU A 29 14.37 -6.74 5.54
N SER A 30 15.58 -6.97 6.05
CA SER A 30 15.93 -8.13 6.89
C SER A 30 15.05 -8.27 8.14
N LYS A 31 14.53 -7.16 8.66
CA LYS A 31 13.65 -7.11 9.83
C LYS A 31 12.16 -7.01 9.47
N LEU A 32 11.79 -7.03 8.19
CA LEU A 32 10.40 -6.97 7.77
C LEU A 32 9.73 -8.32 8.03
N SER A 33 8.75 -8.37 8.91
CA SER A 33 7.99 -9.59 9.23
C SER A 33 6.81 -9.79 8.26
N VAL A 34 6.33 -11.03 8.12
CA VAL A 34 5.04 -11.30 7.47
C VAL A 34 3.94 -10.53 8.18
N GLY A 35 3.04 -9.92 7.44
CA GLY A 35 2.00 -9.03 7.96
C GLY A 35 2.46 -7.60 8.22
N GLN A 36 3.70 -7.24 7.90
CA GLN A 36 4.17 -5.85 7.98
C GLN A 36 4.15 -5.15 6.63
N CYS A 37 3.95 -3.83 6.70
CA CYS A 37 4.15 -2.91 5.61
C CYS A 37 5.44 -2.10 5.83
N LYS A 38 6.00 -1.54 4.75
CA LYS A 38 7.16 -0.66 4.83
C LYS A 38 7.15 0.32 3.66
N TYR A 39 7.31 1.61 3.93
CA TYR A 39 7.57 2.58 2.89
C TYR A 39 8.96 2.34 2.33
N VAL A 40 9.07 2.21 1.02
CA VAL A 40 10.33 1.94 0.33
C VAL A 40 10.48 2.84 -0.89
N LEU A 41 11.71 3.10 -1.29
CA LEU A 41 12.01 3.75 -2.56
C LEU A 41 12.49 2.68 -3.53
N ILE A 42 11.95 2.71 -4.74
CA ILE A 42 12.46 1.92 -5.86
C ILE A 42 13.42 2.81 -6.63
N ILE A 43 14.62 2.33 -6.89
CA ILE A 43 15.67 3.08 -7.57
C ILE A 43 16.16 2.39 -8.83
N ASN A 44 16.73 3.19 -9.75
CA ASN A 44 17.43 2.68 -10.90
C ASN A 44 18.91 2.37 -10.57
N ASN A 45 19.67 1.97 -11.59
CA ASN A 45 21.09 1.63 -11.47
C ASN A 45 22.00 2.84 -11.17
N GLU A 46 21.52 4.06 -11.33
CA GLU A 46 22.25 5.30 -11.02
C GLU A 46 21.85 5.88 -9.66
N GLY A 47 20.93 5.21 -8.95
CA GLY A 47 20.41 5.64 -7.65
C GLY A 47 19.25 6.63 -7.73
N GLY A 48 18.77 6.96 -8.93
CA GLY A 48 17.60 7.82 -9.14
C GLY A 48 16.30 7.12 -8.75
N ILE A 49 15.38 7.87 -8.12
CA ILE A 49 14.12 7.33 -7.62
C ILE A 49 13.14 7.12 -8.77
N LEU A 50 12.60 5.92 -8.85
CA LEU A 50 11.58 5.54 -9.84
C LEU A 50 10.17 5.57 -9.27
N ASN A 51 10.01 5.31 -8.00
CA ASN A 51 8.74 5.39 -7.28
C ASN A 51 8.93 5.18 -5.76
N ASP A 52 7.89 5.45 -4.96
CA ASP A 52 7.91 5.43 -3.51
C ASP A 52 6.77 4.59 -2.88
N PRO A 53 6.62 3.31 -3.27
CA PRO A 53 5.50 2.49 -2.82
C PRO A 53 5.52 2.18 -1.32
N VAL A 54 4.33 1.80 -0.83
CA VAL A 54 4.23 0.98 0.38
C VAL A 54 4.39 -0.49 -0.02
N LEU A 55 5.42 -1.12 0.53
CA LEU A 55 5.64 -2.56 0.42
C LEU A 55 4.79 -3.28 1.47
N LEU A 56 3.99 -4.25 1.04
CA LEU A 56 3.19 -5.14 1.89
C LEU A 56 3.79 -6.55 1.82
N ARG A 57 4.19 -7.14 2.94
CA ARG A 57 4.61 -8.53 3.02
C ARG A 57 3.43 -9.41 3.44
N LEU A 58 2.79 -10.05 2.47
CA LEU A 58 1.59 -10.87 2.71
C LEU A 58 1.94 -12.23 3.30
N ASN A 59 3.02 -12.85 2.79
CA ASN A 59 3.61 -14.05 3.36
C ASN A 59 5.11 -14.14 2.99
N ASP A 60 5.75 -15.26 3.22
CA ASP A 60 7.19 -15.41 2.98
C ASP A 60 7.59 -15.21 1.52
N ASN A 61 6.72 -15.59 0.60
CA ASN A 61 6.96 -15.60 -0.84
C ASN A 61 5.96 -14.74 -1.63
N HIS A 62 5.27 -13.79 -0.97
CA HIS A 62 4.24 -12.98 -1.57
C HIS A 62 4.28 -11.54 -1.06
N PHE A 63 4.49 -10.61 -1.97
CA PHE A 63 4.62 -9.18 -1.69
C PHE A 63 3.77 -8.37 -2.66
N TRP A 64 3.28 -7.23 -2.17
CA TRP A 64 2.74 -6.18 -3.01
C TRP A 64 3.55 -4.90 -2.85
N LEU A 65 3.77 -4.19 -3.95
CA LEU A 65 4.14 -2.79 -3.97
C LEU A 65 2.88 -2.00 -4.31
N SER A 66 2.34 -1.22 -3.37
CA SER A 66 1.18 -0.36 -3.57
C SER A 66 1.65 1.05 -3.90
N LEU A 67 1.26 1.56 -5.06
CA LEU A 67 1.79 2.79 -5.62
C LEU A 67 0.75 3.54 -6.47
N ALA A 68 0.86 4.86 -6.51
CA ALA A 68 -0.07 5.72 -7.23
C ALA A 68 0.19 5.76 -8.73
N ASP A 69 1.47 5.70 -9.15
CA ASP A 69 1.89 5.75 -10.55
C ASP A 69 2.77 4.56 -10.88
N SER A 70 2.61 3.94 -12.05
CA SER A 70 3.11 2.60 -12.15
C SER A 70 3.77 2.18 -13.43
N ASP A 71 4.94 2.70 -13.67
CA ASP A 71 5.92 2.02 -14.54
C ASP A 71 6.69 0.92 -13.79
N ILE A 72 6.48 0.77 -12.47
CA ILE A 72 7.19 -0.21 -11.63
C ILE A 72 6.86 -1.65 -12.02
N LEU A 73 5.66 -1.93 -12.52
CA LEU A 73 5.35 -3.25 -13.07
C LEU A 73 6.33 -3.62 -14.19
N LEU A 74 6.50 -2.74 -15.17
CA LEU A 74 7.40 -2.96 -16.30
C LEU A 74 8.87 -2.98 -15.87
N TRP A 75 9.24 -2.09 -14.94
CA TRP A 75 10.59 -2.08 -14.36
C TRP A 75 10.91 -3.39 -13.65
N ALA A 76 10.05 -3.84 -12.76
CA ALA A 76 10.24 -5.08 -12.03
C ALA A 76 10.30 -6.29 -12.96
N GLN A 77 9.42 -6.36 -13.98
CA GLN A 77 9.47 -7.40 -15.00
C GLN A 77 10.79 -7.38 -15.77
N GLY A 78 11.26 -6.18 -16.17
CA GLY A 78 12.53 -6.00 -16.86
C GLY A 78 13.73 -6.45 -16.03
N VAL A 79 13.77 -6.07 -14.74
CA VAL A 79 14.82 -6.50 -13.80
C VAL A 79 14.79 -8.02 -13.59
N ALA A 80 13.61 -8.62 -13.53
CA ALA A 80 13.45 -10.06 -13.32
C ALA A 80 14.05 -10.90 -14.46
N ILE A 81 13.99 -10.44 -15.71
CA ILE A 81 14.46 -11.20 -16.90
C ILE A 81 15.90 -11.69 -16.72
N ASN A 82 16.78 -10.87 -16.16
CA ASN A 82 18.20 -11.17 -16.02
C ASN A 82 18.65 -11.40 -14.56
N SER A 83 17.72 -11.43 -13.63
CA SER A 83 18.05 -11.60 -12.19
C SER A 83 18.50 -13.00 -11.81
N GLY A 84 18.13 -14.02 -12.61
CA GLY A 84 18.30 -15.44 -12.25
C GLY A 84 17.39 -15.90 -11.10
N LEU A 85 16.47 -15.08 -10.65
CA LEU A 85 15.55 -15.37 -9.53
C LEU A 85 14.24 -15.98 -10.03
N ASN A 86 13.72 -16.96 -9.31
CA ASN A 86 12.44 -17.59 -9.64
C ASN A 86 11.29 -16.81 -9.01
N VAL A 87 10.77 -15.85 -9.77
CA VAL A 87 9.68 -14.96 -9.37
C VAL A 87 8.65 -14.80 -10.48
N LYS A 88 7.39 -14.59 -10.10
CA LYS A 88 6.31 -14.12 -10.98
C LYS A 88 5.93 -12.71 -10.57
N ILE A 89 5.81 -11.83 -11.55
CA ILE A 89 5.45 -10.43 -11.36
C ILE A 89 4.22 -10.13 -12.20
N SER A 90 3.17 -9.65 -11.56
CA SER A 90 1.87 -9.36 -12.17
C SER A 90 1.18 -8.19 -11.48
N GLU A 91 0.15 -7.67 -12.13
CA GLU A 91 -0.83 -6.79 -11.51
C GLU A 91 -2.02 -7.66 -11.07
N PRO A 92 -2.35 -7.71 -9.76
CA PRO A 92 -3.49 -8.48 -9.26
C PRO A 92 -4.80 -7.69 -9.44
N ASP A 93 -5.94 -8.38 -9.39
CA ASP A 93 -7.25 -7.74 -9.26
C ASP A 93 -7.45 -7.27 -7.82
N VAL A 94 -6.93 -6.07 -7.53
CA VAL A 94 -6.99 -5.43 -6.22
C VAL A 94 -7.34 -3.96 -6.39
N SER A 95 -8.30 -3.50 -5.61
CA SER A 95 -8.77 -2.11 -5.62
C SER A 95 -8.79 -1.55 -4.20
N PRO A 96 -7.89 -0.60 -3.85
CA PRO A 96 -7.83 -0.03 -2.51
C PRO A 96 -8.85 1.08 -2.30
N LEU A 97 -9.40 1.12 -1.08
CA LEU A 97 -10.12 2.24 -0.50
C LEU A 97 -9.34 2.77 0.70
N GLN A 98 -9.29 4.09 0.90
CA GLN A 98 -8.72 4.70 2.09
C GLN A 98 -9.83 5.22 3.01
N LEU A 99 -9.88 4.71 4.24
CA LEU A 99 -10.71 5.22 5.33
C LEU A 99 -9.82 6.00 6.29
N GLN A 100 -9.90 7.33 6.25
CA GLN A 100 -8.99 8.22 6.96
C GLN A 100 -9.75 9.21 7.86
N GLY A 101 -9.20 9.54 9.00
CA GLY A 101 -9.72 10.53 9.91
C GLY A 101 -9.93 10.02 11.34
N PRO A 102 -10.24 10.91 12.30
CA PRO A 102 -10.22 10.59 13.75
C PRO A 102 -11.27 9.55 14.18
N THR A 103 -12.33 9.36 13.39
CA THR A 103 -13.38 8.38 13.67
C THR A 103 -13.18 7.05 12.92
N SER A 104 -12.16 6.94 12.07
CA SER A 104 -11.91 5.74 11.25
C SER A 104 -11.81 4.46 12.09
N GLY A 105 -11.14 4.52 13.25
CA GLY A 105 -11.02 3.37 14.14
C GLY A 105 -12.37 2.85 14.67
N LYS A 106 -13.33 3.73 14.93
CA LYS A 106 -14.69 3.34 15.38
C LYS A 106 -15.46 2.66 14.26
N ILE A 107 -15.31 3.16 13.03
CA ILE A 107 -15.94 2.58 11.84
C ILE A 107 -15.35 1.18 11.58
N MET A 108 -14.04 1.05 11.66
CA MET A 108 -13.36 -0.23 11.47
C MET A 108 -13.75 -1.24 12.55
N GLU A 109 -13.88 -0.81 13.81
CA GLU A 109 -14.37 -1.66 14.90
C GLU A 109 -15.80 -2.16 14.64
N LYS A 110 -16.68 -1.30 14.14
CA LYS A 110 -18.06 -1.67 13.78
C LYS A 110 -18.10 -2.69 12.63
N LEU A 111 -17.17 -2.58 11.67
CA LEU A 111 -17.11 -3.47 10.52
C LEU A 111 -16.43 -4.82 10.81
N PHE A 112 -15.35 -4.82 11.60
CA PHE A 112 -14.47 -5.97 11.77
C PHE A 112 -14.36 -6.46 13.24
N GLY A 113 -15.05 -5.81 14.17
CA GLY A 113 -15.00 -6.12 15.58
C GLY A 113 -13.76 -5.57 16.30
N GLU A 114 -13.66 -5.85 17.60
CA GLU A 114 -12.59 -5.29 18.45
C GLU A 114 -11.16 -5.65 18.03
N SER A 115 -10.98 -6.79 17.38
CA SER A 115 -9.66 -7.29 16.95
C SER A 115 -8.93 -6.36 15.99
N ILE A 116 -9.64 -5.43 15.33
CA ILE A 116 -9.03 -4.42 14.45
C ILE A 116 -8.15 -3.42 15.22
N LYS A 117 -8.44 -3.20 16.51
CA LYS A 117 -7.66 -2.31 17.38
C LYS A 117 -6.22 -2.78 17.59
N ASP A 118 -6.00 -4.09 17.48
CA ASP A 118 -4.68 -4.70 17.61
C ASP A 118 -3.82 -4.55 16.35
N LEU A 119 -4.41 -4.07 15.24
CA LEU A 119 -3.68 -3.82 14.02
C LEU A 119 -2.77 -2.60 14.20
N LYS A 120 -1.47 -2.85 14.27
CA LYS A 120 -0.46 -1.81 14.52
C LYS A 120 -0.22 -0.97 13.28
N TYR A 121 0.29 0.24 13.47
CA TYR A 121 0.71 1.11 12.37
C TYR A 121 1.77 0.42 11.50
N TYR A 122 1.59 0.48 10.18
CA TYR A 122 2.36 -0.26 9.18
C TYR A 122 2.30 -1.79 9.33
N TRP A 123 1.13 -2.29 9.77
CA TRP A 123 0.81 -3.72 9.74
C TRP A 123 -0.43 -3.95 8.90
N LEU A 124 -0.55 -5.16 8.38
CA LEU A 124 -1.71 -5.63 7.60
C LEU A 124 -2.26 -6.93 8.19
N ARG A 125 -3.50 -7.22 7.84
CA ARG A 125 -4.17 -8.49 8.15
C ARG A 125 -5.23 -8.79 7.11
N GLU A 126 -5.46 -10.07 6.85
CA GLU A 126 -6.57 -10.53 6.02
C GLU A 126 -7.87 -10.46 6.80
N TYR A 127 -8.93 -10.03 6.13
CA TYR A 127 -10.29 -9.96 6.65
C TYR A 127 -11.28 -10.44 5.59
N SER A 128 -12.47 -10.78 6.04
CA SER A 128 -13.64 -10.98 5.19
C SER A 128 -14.81 -10.15 5.72
N LEU A 129 -15.51 -9.45 4.85
CA LEU A 129 -16.69 -8.66 5.20
C LEU A 129 -17.84 -9.08 4.27
N LYS A 130 -18.86 -9.77 4.80
CA LYS A 130 -19.93 -10.40 4.00
C LYS A 130 -19.38 -11.21 2.82
N ASP A 131 -18.43 -12.07 3.12
CA ASP A 131 -17.72 -12.92 2.15
C ASP A 131 -16.89 -12.17 1.08
N ILE A 132 -16.72 -10.85 1.24
CA ILE A 132 -15.80 -10.06 0.41
C ILE A 132 -14.39 -10.25 0.97
N PRO A 133 -13.43 -10.80 0.18
CA PRO A 133 -12.06 -10.99 0.64
C PRO A 133 -11.29 -9.68 0.63
N LEU A 134 -10.69 -9.34 1.77
CA LEU A 134 -10.00 -8.06 1.98
C LEU A 134 -8.62 -8.28 2.60
N ILE A 135 -7.69 -7.40 2.27
CA ILE A 135 -6.55 -7.11 3.11
C ILE A 135 -6.76 -5.70 3.67
N VAL A 136 -6.53 -5.56 4.96
CA VAL A 136 -6.58 -4.25 5.62
C VAL A 136 -5.22 -3.94 6.20
N SER A 137 -4.68 -2.78 5.86
CA SER A 137 -3.48 -2.24 6.49
C SER A 137 -3.80 -0.99 7.30
N ARG A 138 -3.00 -0.75 8.33
CA ARG A 138 -3.05 0.51 9.07
C ARG A 138 -1.99 1.46 8.50
N THR A 139 -2.30 1.94 7.32
CA THR A 139 -1.51 2.85 6.50
C THR A 139 -2.42 3.95 5.95
N GLY A 140 -1.86 4.91 5.24
CA GLY A 140 -2.59 5.99 4.57
C GLY A 140 -1.69 7.18 4.26
N TRP A 141 -2.18 8.08 3.44
CA TRP A 141 -1.45 9.25 2.95
C TRP A 141 -2.09 10.57 3.40
N SER A 142 -2.54 10.62 4.66
CA SER A 142 -3.27 11.76 5.21
C SER A 142 -2.72 12.29 6.53
N SER A 143 -1.75 11.59 7.15
CA SER A 143 -1.28 11.84 8.52
C SER A 143 -2.34 11.70 9.62
N GLU A 144 -3.54 11.29 9.24
CA GLU A 144 -4.61 10.97 10.18
C GLU A 144 -4.58 9.49 10.57
N LEU A 145 -5.30 9.15 11.64
CA LEU A 145 -5.62 7.74 11.89
C LEU A 145 -6.37 7.19 10.69
N GLY A 146 -5.88 6.11 10.12
CA GLY A 146 -6.47 5.58 8.91
C GLY A 146 -6.10 4.15 8.60
N TYR A 147 -6.83 3.64 7.63
CA TYR A 147 -6.68 2.29 7.11
C TYR A 147 -6.81 2.30 5.59
N GLU A 148 -6.08 1.41 4.95
CA GLU A 148 -6.26 1.07 3.55
C GLU A 148 -6.89 -0.31 3.46
N ILE A 149 -7.97 -0.40 2.69
CA ILE A 149 -8.79 -1.60 2.54
C ILE A 149 -8.64 -2.07 1.10
N TYR A 150 -7.86 -3.11 0.90
CA TYR A 150 -7.57 -3.68 -0.41
C TYR A 150 -8.62 -4.74 -0.75
N LEU A 151 -9.54 -4.40 -1.63
CA LEU A 151 -10.53 -5.30 -2.18
C LEU A 151 -9.86 -6.29 -3.15
N ARG A 152 -10.06 -7.59 -2.93
CA ARG A 152 -9.49 -8.67 -3.75
C ARG A 152 -10.48 -9.30 -4.73
N ASP A 153 -11.56 -8.61 -4.98
CA ASP A 153 -12.59 -8.98 -5.97
C ASP A 153 -13.23 -7.69 -6.48
N GLY A 154 -12.70 -7.15 -7.56
CA GLY A 154 -13.13 -5.87 -8.13
C GLY A 154 -14.61 -5.82 -8.50
N SER A 155 -15.27 -6.98 -8.74
CA SER A 155 -16.70 -7.04 -9.01
C SER A 155 -17.58 -6.60 -7.83
N ARG A 156 -17.04 -6.62 -6.61
CA ARG A 156 -17.73 -6.29 -5.36
C ARG A 156 -17.47 -4.85 -4.86
N GLY A 157 -16.84 -3.99 -5.69
CA GLY A 157 -16.42 -2.62 -5.29
C GLY A 157 -17.56 -1.75 -4.79
N ASN A 158 -18.65 -1.67 -5.52
CA ASN A 158 -19.83 -0.87 -5.12
C ASN A 158 -20.43 -1.38 -3.80
N GLU A 159 -20.56 -2.69 -3.65
CA GLU A 159 -21.09 -3.29 -2.43
C GLU A 159 -20.21 -2.96 -1.22
N LEU A 160 -18.89 -3.11 -1.34
CA LEU A 160 -17.96 -2.77 -0.25
C LEU A 160 -18.06 -1.28 0.12
N TYR A 161 -18.09 -0.40 -0.89
CA TYR A 161 -18.21 1.04 -0.67
C TYR A 161 -19.49 1.39 0.11
N GLU A 162 -20.63 0.84 -0.30
CA GLU A 162 -21.93 1.08 0.36
C GLU A 162 -21.94 0.56 1.80
N ILE A 163 -21.37 -0.64 2.05
CA ILE A 163 -21.26 -1.20 3.40
C ILE A 163 -20.46 -0.27 4.32
N ILE A 164 -19.31 0.24 3.85
CA ILE A 164 -18.46 1.12 4.64
C ILE A 164 -19.15 2.47 4.88
N MET A 165 -19.78 3.06 3.86
CA MET A 165 -20.50 4.32 3.96
C MET A 165 -21.66 4.22 4.96
N GLU A 166 -22.45 3.15 4.91
CA GLU A 166 -23.56 2.95 5.84
C GLU A 166 -23.05 2.73 7.28
N ALA A 167 -22.00 1.94 7.47
CA ALA A 167 -21.39 1.76 8.79
C ALA A 167 -20.85 3.06 9.38
N GLY A 168 -20.31 3.94 8.52
CA GLY A 168 -19.71 5.21 8.90
C GLY A 168 -20.68 6.35 9.12
N LYS A 169 -21.94 6.22 8.72
CA LYS A 169 -22.95 7.28 8.72
C LYS A 169 -23.15 7.94 10.09
N GLU A 170 -23.26 7.14 11.13
CA GLU A 170 -23.39 7.65 12.51
C GLU A 170 -22.14 8.36 13.04
N PHE A 171 -20.98 8.10 12.43
CA PHE A 171 -19.69 8.73 12.78
C PHE A 171 -19.36 9.92 11.88
N GLY A 172 -20.29 10.35 11.02
CA GLY A 172 -20.11 11.47 10.12
C GLY A 172 -19.20 11.20 8.93
N LEU A 173 -19.07 9.92 8.51
CA LEU A 173 -18.28 9.57 7.33
C LEU A 173 -18.83 10.27 6.08
N GLN A 174 -17.92 10.86 5.31
CA GLN A 174 -18.21 11.49 4.03
C GLN A 174 -17.35 10.88 2.93
N PRO A 175 -17.79 10.90 1.68
CA PRO A 175 -16.90 10.73 0.54
C PRO A 175 -15.79 11.77 0.58
N GLY A 176 -14.58 11.37 0.25
CA GLY A 176 -13.42 12.26 0.28
C GLY A 176 -12.45 11.94 -0.85
N HIS A 177 -11.37 12.68 -0.85
CA HIS A 177 -10.25 12.51 -1.79
C HIS A 177 -8.93 12.75 -1.07
N THR A 178 -7.84 12.30 -1.66
CA THR A 178 -6.48 12.61 -1.21
C THR A 178 -6.21 14.11 -1.27
N SER A 179 -5.42 14.63 -0.33
CA SER A 179 -5.14 16.08 -0.21
C SER A 179 -3.65 16.34 -0.13
N SER A 180 -3.12 17.05 -1.13
CA SER A 180 -1.72 17.50 -1.13
C SER A 180 -1.40 18.44 0.04
N ILE A 181 -2.37 19.22 0.54
CA ILE A 181 -2.16 20.09 1.69
C ILE A 181 -1.83 19.25 2.93
N ARG A 182 -2.62 18.21 3.21
CA ARG A 182 -2.40 17.35 4.38
C ARG A 182 -1.07 16.62 4.33
N ARG A 183 -0.68 16.07 3.19
CA ARG A 183 0.59 15.39 3.06
C ARG A 183 1.77 16.34 3.29
N ILE A 184 1.69 17.59 2.79
CA ILE A 184 2.74 18.61 2.98
C ILE A 184 2.83 19.02 4.45
N GLU A 185 1.71 19.28 5.13
CA GLU A 185 1.66 19.57 6.57
C GLU A 185 2.28 18.45 7.40
N ALA A 186 2.15 17.20 6.94
CA ALA A 186 2.70 16.01 7.60
C ALA A 186 4.15 15.69 7.22
N GLY A 187 4.72 16.39 6.24
CA GLY A 187 6.05 16.08 5.71
C GLY A 187 6.09 14.76 4.92
N MET A 188 4.97 14.31 4.39
CA MET A 188 4.91 13.08 3.57
C MET A 188 5.33 13.38 2.14
N LEU A 189 6.21 12.56 1.61
CA LEU A 189 6.67 12.67 0.22
C LEU A 189 5.59 12.23 -0.77
N SER A 190 5.72 12.72 -1.98
CA SER A 190 4.95 12.30 -3.14
C SER A 190 5.88 12.24 -4.34
N TYR A 191 6.01 11.07 -4.93
CA TYR A 191 6.77 10.91 -6.17
C TYR A 191 6.21 11.84 -7.26
N HIS A 192 7.04 12.33 -8.16
CA HIS A 192 6.84 13.40 -9.13
C HIS A 192 6.67 14.82 -8.56
N ALA A 193 6.19 14.99 -7.32
CA ALA A 193 6.10 16.32 -6.70
C ALA A 193 7.37 16.71 -5.96
N ASP A 194 7.99 15.76 -5.25
CA ASP A 194 9.14 16.00 -4.37
C ASP A 194 10.40 15.27 -4.82
N ALA A 195 10.27 14.30 -5.71
CA ALA A 195 11.37 13.48 -6.25
C ALA A 195 11.09 13.00 -7.65
N ASP A 196 12.15 12.70 -8.37
CA ASP A 196 12.13 12.17 -9.73
C ASP A 196 13.33 11.25 -9.99
N ILE A 197 13.51 10.83 -11.23
CA ILE A 197 14.60 9.94 -11.66
C ILE A 197 16.01 10.54 -11.47
N TYR A 198 16.13 11.84 -11.26
CA TYR A 198 17.40 12.54 -11.03
C TYR A 198 17.67 12.77 -9.54
N THR A 199 16.71 12.47 -8.68
CA THR A 199 16.81 12.62 -7.22
C THR A 199 17.18 11.28 -6.61
N ASN A 200 18.18 11.24 -5.73
CA ASN A 200 18.55 10.03 -4.99
C ASN A 200 17.98 10.05 -3.55
N PRO A 201 17.90 8.90 -2.87
CA PRO A 201 17.35 8.83 -1.51
C PRO A 201 18.02 9.74 -0.48
N PHE A 202 19.32 9.95 -0.58
CA PHE A 202 20.08 10.79 0.38
C PHE A 202 19.69 12.26 0.26
N GLU A 203 19.37 12.75 -0.95
CA GLU A 203 18.89 14.12 -1.18
C GLU A 203 17.54 14.38 -0.52
N LEU A 204 16.76 13.32 -0.28
CA LEU A 204 15.48 13.36 0.45
C LEU A 204 15.65 13.14 1.97
N GLY A 205 16.88 12.95 2.45
CA GLY A 205 17.17 12.74 3.87
C GLY A 205 16.98 11.30 4.35
N PHE A 206 16.99 10.32 3.43
CA PHE A 206 17.02 8.90 3.80
C PHE A 206 18.48 8.42 3.88
N ASP A 207 18.87 7.87 5.04
CA ASP A 207 20.19 7.29 5.33
C ASP A 207 20.11 5.73 5.31
#